data_ad109ff87d48afe9998d2fcd03d8e08b
#
_entry.id   ad109ff87d48afe9998d2fcd03d8e08b
#
_cell.length_a   1.000
_cell.length_b   1.000
_cell.length_c   1.000
_cell.angle_alpha   90.00
_cell.angle_beta   90.00
_cell.angle_gamma   90.00
#
_symmetry.space_group_name_H-M   'P 1'
#
loop_
_entity.id
_entity.type
_entity.pdbx_description
1 polymer ?
#
loop_
_entity_poly.entity_id
_entity_poly.type
_entity_poly.pdbx_seq_one_letter_code
_entity_poly.pdbx_strand_id
1 'polypeptide(L)'
;QSLQNILLMSKMKIYYLVLFMLICSQVSFANNISIANVSLTSKNTSAGTDNAANFRFVQFDISWENSWRTSSAPNNWDAAWVFMKYRLNGTGDWKHANFNAGAGQTAPAGGVIDVPADGVGAFIYRSADGSGTFSLNAAQLRWNYGFNNVLDNDVVEIKLFAIEMVYVPQGSFNLGSTGTEDNGLTNGSWTSGASVRLNITSENALNIENTAGNLWA
;
A
#
# COMPACT_ATOMS: atom_id res chain seq x y z
N GLN A 1 39.46 17.69 43.92
CA GLN A 1 38.03 17.32 43.68
C GLN A 1 37.78 16.00 44.36
N SER A 2 36.81 15.93 45.28
CA SER A 2 36.57 14.72 46.08
C SER A 2 36.01 13.58 45.20
N LEU A 3 36.38 12.34 45.54
CA LEU A 3 35.87 11.13 44.87
C LEU A 3 34.31 11.13 44.78
N GLN A 4 33.63 11.75 45.73
CA GLN A 4 32.18 11.90 45.74
C GLN A 4 31.65 12.74 44.58
N ASN A 5 32.33 13.81 44.17
CA ASN A 5 31.92 14.64 43.06
C ASN A 5 32.10 13.93 41.70
N ILE A 6 33.14 13.11 41.55
CA ILE A 6 33.38 12.30 40.37
C ILE A 6 32.31 11.22 40.21
N LEU A 7 31.93 10.58 41.34
CA LEU A 7 30.88 9.55 41.35
C LEU A 7 29.50 10.14 41.05
N LEU A 8 29.19 11.35 41.52
CA LEU A 8 27.96 12.05 41.28
C LEU A 8 27.82 12.47 39.79
N MET A 9 28.92 13.00 39.20
CA MET A 9 28.96 13.35 37.80
C MET A 9 28.81 12.13 36.89
N SER A 10 29.38 10.98 37.27
CA SER A 10 29.22 9.73 36.52
C SER A 10 27.77 9.24 36.55
N LYS A 11 27.12 9.26 37.72
CA LYS A 11 25.70 8.90 37.85
C LYS A 11 24.81 9.84 37.06
N MET A 12 25.02 11.15 37.10
CA MET A 12 24.26 12.12 36.30
C MET A 12 24.40 11.87 34.80
N LYS A 13 25.60 11.56 34.27
CA LYS A 13 25.80 11.21 32.87
C LYS A 13 25.00 9.97 32.46
N ILE A 14 24.93 8.96 33.32
CA ILE A 14 24.14 7.75 33.05
C ILE A 14 22.64 8.08 33.03
N TYR A 15 22.14 8.92 33.94
CA TYR A 15 20.73 9.34 33.93
C TYR A 15 20.39 10.13 32.66
N TYR A 16 21.25 11.05 32.22
CA TYR A 16 21.03 11.77 30.95
C TYR A 16 21.10 10.85 29.73
N LEU A 17 21.98 9.85 29.72
CA LEU A 17 22.06 8.86 28.64
C LEU A 17 20.80 7.99 28.58
N VAL A 18 20.31 7.53 29.73
CA VAL A 18 19.07 6.73 29.81
C VAL A 18 17.84 7.59 29.44
N LEU A 19 17.78 8.84 29.89
CA LEU A 19 16.72 9.77 29.50
C LEU A 19 16.77 10.07 28.00
N PHE A 20 17.96 10.25 27.42
CA PHE A 20 18.15 10.45 25.98
C PHE A 20 17.72 9.21 25.18
N MET A 21 18.07 7.99 25.63
CA MET A 21 17.62 6.73 25.00
C MET A 21 16.09 6.56 25.06
N LEU A 22 15.45 6.96 26.18
CA LEU A 22 14.00 6.94 26.33
C LEU A 22 13.29 7.96 25.40
N ILE A 23 13.90 9.12 25.15
CA ILE A 23 13.36 10.13 24.24
C ILE A 23 13.57 9.72 22.78
N CYS A 24 14.64 8.97 22.48
CA CYS A 24 14.95 8.47 21.14
C CYS A 24 14.18 7.18 20.75
N SER A 25 13.39 6.60 21.66
CA SER A 25 12.45 5.52 21.31
C SER A 25 11.31 6.12 20.47
N GLN A 26 11.57 6.39 19.20
CA GLN A 26 10.53 6.73 18.23
C GLN A 26 9.65 5.49 18.11
N VAL A 27 8.42 5.60 18.57
CA VAL A 27 7.40 4.59 18.26
C VAL A 27 7.13 4.76 16.76
N SER A 28 7.72 3.89 15.94
CA SER A 28 7.38 3.81 14.53
C SER A 28 5.96 3.23 14.44
N PHE A 29 5.00 4.08 14.15
CA PHE A 29 3.65 3.64 13.82
C PHE A 29 3.68 3.15 12.38
N ALA A 30 3.56 1.85 12.17
CA ALA A 30 3.16 1.30 10.88
C ALA A 30 1.67 1.61 10.70
N ASN A 31 1.20 1.73 9.46
CA ASN A 31 -0.20 2.09 9.17
C ASN A 31 -1.22 1.01 9.53
N ASN A 32 -0.80 -0.13 10.08
CA ASN A 32 -1.62 -1.19 10.68
C ASN A 32 -2.84 -1.57 9.84
N ILE A 33 -2.64 -1.85 8.54
CA ILE A 33 -3.75 -2.32 7.70
C ILE A 33 -4.33 -3.63 8.27
N SER A 34 -5.64 -3.65 8.47
CA SER A 34 -6.35 -4.76 9.08
C SER A 34 -7.60 -5.11 8.28
N ILE A 35 -7.83 -6.42 8.09
CA ILE A 35 -9.07 -6.99 7.58
C ILE A 35 -9.69 -7.85 8.67
N ALA A 36 -10.99 -7.69 8.88
CA ALA A 36 -11.76 -8.45 9.86
C ALA A 36 -13.12 -8.87 9.30
N ASN A 37 -13.83 -9.74 10.02
CA ASN A 37 -15.22 -10.17 9.75
C ASN A 37 -15.45 -10.65 8.31
N VAL A 38 -14.47 -11.37 7.73
CA VAL A 38 -14.54 -11.87 6.34
C VAL A 38 -15.58 -12.99 6.26
N SER A 39 -16.56 -12.82 5.37
CA SER A 39 -17.61 -13.80 5.14
C SER A 39 -18.10 -13.79 3.69
N LEU A 40 -18.64 -14.93 3.26
CA LEU A 40 -19.36 -15.03 1.99
C LEU A 40 -20.85 -14.78 2.22
N THR A 41 -21.43 -13.82 1.50
CA THR A 41 -22.83 -13.45 1.62
C THR A 41 -23.55 -13.51 0.26
N SER A 42 -24.88 -13.48 0.27
CA SER A 42 -25.75 -13.23 -0.91
C SER A 42 -25.31 -13.95 -2.19
N LYS A 43 -25.51 -15.26 -2.26
CA LYS A 43 -25.26 -16.04 -3.48
C LYS A 43 -26.34 -15.72 -4.54
N ASN A 44 -25.93 -15.45 -5.77
CA ASN A 44 -26.82 -15.25 -6.92
C ASN A 44 -26.59 -16.34 -7.97
N THR A 45 -27.64 -17.10 -8.23
CA THR A 45 -27.65 -18.21 -9.21
C THR A 45 -28.73 -18.00 -10.28
N SER A 46 -29.16 -16.76 -10.48
CA SER A 46 -30.25 -16.45 -11.44
C SER A 46 -29.87 -16.75 -12.90
N ALA A 47 -28.59 -16.87 -13.20
CA ALA A 47 -28.10 -17.26 -14.52
C ALA A 47 -28.25 -18.78 -14.82
N GLY A 48 -28.62 -19.58 -13.82
CA GLY A 48 -28.78 -21.04 -13.91
C GLY A 48 -27.81 -21.79 -13.01
N THR A 49 -28.04 -23.10 -12.86
CA THR A 49 -27.19 -23.97 -12.03
C THR A 49 -25.76 -24.03 -12.59
N ASP A 50 -24.77 -23.85 -11.72
CA ASP A 50 -23.33 -23.92 -12.05
C ASP A 50 -22.91 -23.04 -13.23
N ASN A 51 -23.62 -21.91 -13.42
CA ASN A 51 -23.38 -21.01 -14.53
C ASN A 51 -22.18 -20.09 -14.28
N ALA A 52 -21.37 -19.84 -15.31
CA ALA A 52 -20.20 -18.98 -15.23
C ALA A 52 -20.50 -17.53 -14.77
N ALA A 53 -21.74 -17.07 -14.93
CA ALA A 53 -22.18 -15.75 -14.49
C ALA A 53 -22.65 -15.70 -13.03
N ASN A 54 -22.67 -16.86 -12.33
CA ASN A 54 -23.05 -16.92 -10.92
C ASN A 54 -22.00 -16.25 -10.04
N PHE A 55 -22.45 -15.56 -8.99
CA PHE A 55 -21.57 -14.80 -8.11
C PHE A 55 -22.03 -14.81 -6.65
N ARG A 56 -21.12 -14.44 -5.77
CA ARG A 56 -21.36 -14.15 -4.35
C ARG A 56 -20.70 -12.85 -3.95
N PHE A 57 -21.11 -12.30 -2.82
CA PHE A 57 -20.38 -11.21 -2.21
C PHE A 57 -19.44 -11.73 -1.14
N VAL A 58 -18.23 -11.15 -1.13
CA VAL A 58 -17.27 -11.26 -0.03
C VAL A 58 -17.44 -10.00 0.79
N GLN A 59 -17.97 -10.13 2.01
CA GLN A 59 -18.15 -9.03 2.95
C GLN A 59 -17.02 -9.04 3.97
N PHE A 60 -16.51 -7.85 4.31
CA PHE A 60 -15.42 -7.68 5.26
C PHE A 60 -15.39 -6.26 5.82
N ASP A 61 -14.68 -6.11 6.94
CA ASP A 61 -14.27 -4.82 7.47
C ASP A 61 -12.81 -4.58 7.12
N ILE A 62 -12.46 -3.33 6.82
CA ILE A 62 -11.07 -2.93 6.53
C ILE A 62 -10.77 -1.61 7.21
N SER A 63 -9.56 -1.49 7.78
CA SER A 63 -9.08 -0.25 8.36
C SER A 63 -7.56 -0.13 8.27
N TRP A 64 -7.08 1.12 8.21
CA TRP A 64 -5.66 1.45 8.38
C TRP A 64 -5.50 2.86 8.93
N GLU A 65 -4.36 3.10 9.58
CA GLU A 65 -4.00 4.38 10.18
C GLU A 65 -3.31 5.28 9.15
N ASN A 66 -3.25 6.58 9.45
CA ASN A 66 -2.55 7.59 8.65
C ASN A 66 -2.98 7.67 7.18
N SER A 67 -4.18 7.19 6.85
CA SER A 67 -4.74 7.34 5.52
C SER A 67 -4.91 8.82 5.16
N TRP A 68 -4.67 9.15 3.90
CA TRP A 68 -4.92 10.51 3.43
C TRP A 68 -5.49 10.53 2.01
N ARG A 69 -6.17 11.61 1.69
CA ARG A 69 -6.53 12.01 0.34
C ARG A 69 -6.47 13.52 0.24
N THR A 70 -5.94 14.04 -0.86
CA THR A 70 -5.98 15.47 -1.20
C THR A 70 -6.30 15.66 -2.67
N SER A 71 -7.28 16.49 -2.97
CA SER A 71 -7.66 16.90 -4.34
C SER A 71 -6.90 18.15 -4.80
N SER A 72 -6.20 18.86 -3.88
CA SER A 72 -5.28 19.94 -4.22
C SER A 72 -3.87 19.39 -4.45
N ALA A 73 -3.01 20.15 -5.15
CA ALA A 73 -1.64 19.71 -5.40
C ALA A 73 -0.94 19.29 -4.07
N PRO A 74 -0.32 18.10 -4.04
CA PRO A 74 0.09 17.17 -5.11
C PRO A 74 -1.00 16.27 -5.68
N ASN A 75 -2.28 16.38 -5.27
CA ASN A 75 -3.42 15.59 -5.76
C ASN A 75 -3.14 14.08 -5.72
N ASN A 76 -2.90 13.58 -4.53
CA ASN A 76 -2.57 12.18 -4.28
C ASN A 76 -3.36 11.61 -3.10
N TRP A 77 -3.38 10.30 -3.01
CA TRP A 77 -4.04 9.53 -1.94
C TRP A 77 -3.38 8.18 -1.74
N ASP A 78 -3.63 7.58 -0.60
CA ASP A 78 -3.35 6.19 -0.34
C ASP A 78 -4.55 5.31 -0.69
N ALA A 79 -4.33 4.02 -0.82
CA ALA A 79 -5.34 3.02 -1.06
C ALA A 79 -4.92 1.68 -0.45
N ALA A 80 -5.89 0.80 -0.18
CA ALA A 80 -5.63 -0.61 0.03
C ALA A 80 -5.86 -1.37 -1.28
N TRP A 81 -4.89 -2.15 -1.74
CA TRP A 81 -5.08 -3.19 -2.75
C TRP A 81 -5.57 -4.45 -2.06
N VAL A 82 -6.80 -4.85 -2.32
CA VAL A 82 -7.46 -6.01 -1.73
C VAL A 82 -7.63 -7.10 -2.77
N PHE A 83 -7.17 -8.32 -2.46
CA PHE A 83 -7.35 -9.48 -3.31
C PHE A 83 -7.71 -10.73 -2.49
N MET A 84 -8.31 -11.71 -3.13
CA MET A 84 -8.77 -12.93 -2.48
C MET A 84 -8.16 -14.18 -3.10
N LYS A 85 -7.83 -15.12 -2.25
CA LYS A 85 -7.54 -16.51 -2.61
C LYS A 85 -8.65 -17.43 -2.10
N TYR A 86 -8.92 -18.48 -2.84
CA TYR A 86 -9.86 -19.53 -2.45
C TYR A 86 -9.29 -20.90 -2.71
N ARG A 87 -9.79 -21.91 -2.01
CA ARG A 87 -9.59 -23.32 -2.30
C ARG A 87 -10.84 -24.12 -2.00
N LEU A 88 -10.99 -25.27 -2.68
CA LEU A 88 -12.14 -26.14 -2.53
C LEU A 88 -11.93 -27.12 -1.37
N ASN A 89 -12.98 -27.38 -0.60
CA ASN A 89 -13.02 -28.38 0.47
C ASN A 89 -11.89 -28.26 1.51
N GLY A 90 -11.33 -27.08 1.70
CA GLY A 90 -10.22 -26.85 2.63
C GLY A 90 -8.91 -27.54 2.24
N THR A 91 -8.79 -28.07 1.03
CA THR A 91 -7.63 -28.82 0.54
C THR A 91 -7.14 -28.32 -0.81
N GLY A 92 -5.95 -28.74 -1.23
CA GLY A 92 -5.36 -28.35 -2.51
C GLY A 92 -4.77 -26.95 -2.52
N ASP A 93 -4.39 -26.52 -3.72
CA ASP A 93 -3.72 -25.23 -3.93
C ASP A 93 -4.68 -24.05 -3.83
N TRP A 94 -4.17 -22.94 -3.29
CA TRP A 94 -4.87 -21.67 -3.26
C TRP A 94 -4.91 -21.07 -4.67
N LYS A 95 -6.13 -20.87 -5.18
CA LYS A 95 -6.39 -20.21 -6.45
C LYS A 95 -6.72 -18.72 -6.25
N HIS A 96 -6.48 -17.91 -7.26
CA HIS A 96 -6.86 -16.49 -7.24
C HIS A 96 -8.34 -16.34 -7.59
N ALA A 97 -9.06 -15.50 -6.86
CA ALA A 97 -10.45 -15.18 -7.13
C ALA A 97 -10.56 -13.97 -8.08
N ASN A 98 -11.52 -13.99 -9.00
CA ASN A 98 -11.81 -12.87 -9.87
C ASN A 98 -13.05 -12.10 -9.37
N PHE A 99 -12.86 -10.82 -9.10
CA PHE A 99 -13.95 -9.90 -8.79
C PHE A 99 -14.59 -9.37 -10.08
N ASN A 100 -15.81 -8.86 -9.97
CA ASN A 100 -16.48 -8.23 -11.09
C ASN A 100 -15.86 -6.87 -11.38
N ALA A 101 -15.28 -6.69 -12.57
CA ALA A 101 -14.73 -5.41 -12.98
C ALA A 101 -15.84 -4.33 -13.06
N GLY A 102 -15.52 -3.13 -12.62
CA GLY A 102 -16.45 -2.00 -12.61
C GLY A 102 -17.56 -2.13 -11.55
N ALA A 103 -18.82 -2.16 -11.96
CA ALA A 103 -19.98 -2.08 -11.06
C ALA A 103 -20.27 -3.38 -10.28
N GLY A 104 -21.06 -3.27 -9.20
CA GLY A 104 -21.56 -4.39 -8.40
C GLY A 104 -20.88 -4.56 -7.05
N GLN A 105 -19.93 -3.70 -6.71
CA GLN A 105 -19.34 -3.61 -5.37
C GLN A 105 -20.22 -2.76 -4.46
N THR A 106 -20.11 -2.96 -3.15
CA THR A 106 -20.76 -2.08 -2.15
C THR A 106 -19.69 -1.42 -1.30
N ALA A 107 -19.47 -0.13 -1.54
CA ALA A 107 -18.63 0.69 -0.69
C ALA A 107 -19.47 1.38 0.38
N PRO A 108 -19.21 1.17 1.67
CA PRO A 108 -19.82 1.96 2.74
C PRO A 108 -19.48 3.45 2.61
N ALA A 109 -20.28 4.30 3.27
CA ALA A 109 -20.09 5.74 3.25
C ALA A 109 -18.65 6.13 3.65
N GLY A 110 -18.06 7.04 2.90
CA GLY A 110 -16.67 7.48 3.08
C GLY A 110 -15.63 6.70 2.25
N GLY A 111 -16.02 5.58 1.63
CA GLY A 111 -15.15 4.75 0.80
C GLY A 111 -15.49 4.73 -0.69
N VAL A 112 -14.50 4.37 -1.49
CA VAL A 112 -14.63 3.98 -2.90
C VAL A 112 -14.03 2.59 -3.06
N ILE A 113 -14.66 1.74 -3.83
CA ILE A 113 -14.13 0.45 -4.27
C ILE A 113 -14.04 0.49 -5.80
N ASP A 114 -12.84 0.33 -6.30
CA ASP A 114 -12.53 0.32 -7.73
C ASP A 114 -11.88 -1.01 -8.11
N VAL A 115 -12.55 -1.79 -8.97
CA VAL A 115 -12.06 -3.08 -9.48
C VAL A 115 -11.55 -2.87 -10.90
N PRO A 116 -10.24 -3.02 -11.15
CA PRO A 116 -9.67 -2.93 -12.49
C PRO A 116 -10.24 -3.97 -13.47
N ALA A 117 -10.02 -3.75 -14.77
CA ALA A 117 -10.61 -4.57 -15.84
C ALA A 117 -10.20 -6.05 -15.78
N ASP A 118 -9.06 -6.38 -15.19
CA ASP A 118 -8.58 -7.77 -15.01
C ASP A 118 -9.28 -8.52 -13.88
N GLY A 119 -9.98 -7.81 -12.99
CA GLY A 119 -10.73 -8.39 -11.87
C GLY A 119 -9.88 -9.09 -10.80
N VAL A 120 -8.56 -8.95 -10.81
CA VAL A 120 -7.68 -9.69 -9.88
C VAL A 120 -7.61 -9.11 -8.47
N GLY A 121 -8.13 -7.90 -8.28
CA GLY A 121 -8.21 -7.24 -6.97
C GLY A 121 -9.04 -5.98 -7.04
N ALA A 122 -9.07 -5.24 -5.96
CA ALA A 122 -9.79 -3.98 -5.85
C ALA A 122 -8.95 -2.94 -5.11
N PHE A 123 -8.95 -1.70 -5.58
CA PHE A 123 -8.49 -0.55 -4.82
C PHE A 123 -9.61 -0.05 -3.92
N ILE A 124 -9.30 0.15 -2.65
CA ILE A 124 -10.21 0.74 -1.65
C ILE A 124 -9.54 1.98 -1.09
N TYR A 125 -10.23 3.12 -1.13
CA TYR A 125 -9.69 4.40 -0.72
C TYR A 125 -10.77 5.39 -0.28
N ARG A 126 -10.37 6.52 0.29
CA ARG A 126 -11.29 7.59 0.71
C ARG A 126 -12.06 8.17 -0.46
N SER A 127 -13.35 8.39 -0.30
CA SER A 127 -14.19 9.07 -1.31
C SER A 127 -14.01 10.58 -1.35
N ALA A 128 -13.44 11.20 -0.29
CA ALA A 128 -13.23 12.63 -0.15
C ALA A 128 -11.90 12.94 0.55
N ASP A 129 -11.45 14.17 0.43
CA ASP A 129 -10.25 14.67 1.11
C ASP A 129 -10.34 14.47 2.62
N GLY A 130 -9.21 14.15 3.22
CA GLY A 130 -9.10 13.90 4.65
C GLY A 130 -7.84 13.16 5.03
N SER A 131 -7.61 13.04 6.34
CA SER A 131 -6.47 12.32 6.90
C SER A 131 -6.83 11.62 8.20
N GLY A 132 -5.97 10.69 8.65
CA GLY A 132 -6.14 9.93 9.88
C GLY A 132 -6.63 8.50 9.64
N THR A 133 -7.11 7.81 10.66
CA THR A 133 -7.60 6.45 10.52
C THR A 133 -8.75 6.38 9.53
N PHE A 134 -8.66 5.45 8.59
CA PHE A 134 -9.74 5.12 7.66
C PHE A 134 -10.31 3.74 8.00
N SER A 135 -11.63 3.62 7.97
CA SER A 135 -12.31 2.38 8.30
C SER A 135 -13.60 2.26 7.50
N LEU A 136 -13.82 1.08 6.92
CA LEU A 136 -15.07 0.71 6.28
C LEU A 136 -15.57 -0.60 6.90
N ASN A 137 -16.82 -0.60 7.36
CA ASN A 137 -17.47 -1.78 7.90
C ASN A 137 -18.46 -2.35 6.87
N ALA A 138 -18.44 -3.67 6.71
CA ALA A 138 -19.29 -4.39 5.76
C ALA A 138 -19.10 -3.96 4.28
N ALA A 139 -17.87 -3.67 3.87
CA ALA A 139 -17.53 -3.53 2.47
C ALA A 139 -17.77 -4.84 1.73
N GLN A 140 -18.26 -4.79 0.49
CA GLN A 140 -18.58 -5.99 -0.28
C GLN A 140 -17.94 -5.96 -1.66
N LEU A 141 -17.23 -7.04 -1.99
CA LEU A 141 -16.69 -7.32 -3.31
C LEU A 141 -17.50 -8.44 -3.97
N ARG A 142 -17.91 -8.24 -5.21
CA ARG A 142 -18.61 -9.26 -6.00
C ARG A 142 -17.58 -10.24 -6.57
N TRP A 143 -17.55 -11.47 -6.03
CA TRP A 143 -16.76 -12.56 -6.53
C TRP A 143 -17.52 -13.37 -7.58
N ASN A 144 -17.03 -13.40 -8.80
CA ASN A 144 -17.59 -14.17 -9.91
C ASN A 144 -17.12 -15.65 -9.79
N TYR A 145 -17.63 -16.39 -8.81
CA TYR A 145 -17.18 -17.74 -8.52
C TYR A 145 -17.43 -18.70 -9.68
N GLY A 146 -18.53 -18.55 -10.40
CA GLY A 146 -18.84 -19.36 -11.58
C GLY A 146 -17.78 -19.17 -12.68
N PHE A 147 -17.28 -17.95 -12.92
CA PHE A 147 -16.16 -17.70 -13.83
C PHE A 147 -14.87 -18.40 -13.39
N ASN A 148 -14.68 -18.59 -12.09
CA ASN A 148 -13.57 -19.35 -11.51
C ASN A 148 -13.79 -20.89 -11.53
N ASN A 149 -14.83 -21.41 -12.20
CA ASN A 149 -15.22 -22.81 -12.26
C ASN A 149 -15.47 -23.41 -10.86
N VAL A 150 -16.04 -22.63 -9.96
CA VAL A 150 -16.55 -23.08 -8.66
C VAL A 150 -18.05 -23.34 -8.84
N LEU A 151 -18.51 -24.53 -8.42
CA LEU A 151 -19.90 -24.93 -8.55
C LEU A 151 -20.76 -24.35 -7.42
N ASP A 152 -22.08 -24.30 -7.63
CA ASP A 152 -23.01 -23.70 -6.67
C ASP A 152 -22.99 -24.36 -5.29
N ASN A 153 -22.70 -25.67 -5.24
CA ASN A 153 -22.68 -26.46 -4.01
C ASN A 153 -21.26 -26.76 -3.48
N ASP A 154 -20.23 -26.20 -4.12
CA ASP A 154 -18.87 -26.39 -3.63
C ASP A 154 -18.68 -25.72 -2.27
N VAL A 155 -18.01 -26.43 -1.39
CA VAL A 155 -17.53 -25.89 -0.12
C VAL A 155 -16.20 -25.18 -0.37
N VAL A 156 -16.14 -23.89 -0.05
CA VAL A 156 -14.97 -23.08 -0.30
C VAL A 156 -14.40 -22.52 1.00
N GLU A 157 -13.08 -22.52 1.10
CA GLU A 157 -12.33 -21.72 2.06
C GLU A 157 -11.77 -20.49 1.34
N ILE A 158 -11.88 -19.31 1.96
CA ILE A 158 -11.39 -18.05 1.40
C ILE A 158 -10.37 -17.40 2.32
N LYS A 159 -9.42 -16.68 1.73
CA LYS A 159 -8.51 -15.75 2.42
C LYS A 159 -8.47 -14.44 1.67
N LEU A 160 -8.74 -13.36 2.39
CA LEU A 160 -8.66 -11.99 1.89
C LEU A 160 -7.37 -11.36 2.37
N PHE A 161 -6.70 -10.64 1.49
CA PHE A 161 -5.44 -9.95 1.75
C PHE A 161 -5.57 -8.49 1.38
N ALA A 162 -4.88 -7.62 2.11
CA ALA A 162 -4.77 -6.21 1.80
C ALA A 162 -3.32 -5.76 1.84
N ILE A 163 -2.95 -4.90 0.90
CA ILE A 163 -1.63 -4.26 0.83
C ILE A 163 -1.88 -2.77 0.69
N GLU A 164 -1.28 -1.98 1.57
CA GLU A 164 -1.34 -0.53 1.45
C GLU A 164 -0.52 -0.06 0.25
N MET A 165 -1.13 0.81 -0.56
CA MET A 165 -0.59 1.37 -1.77
C MET A 165 -0.67 2.89 -1.71
N VAL A 166 0.38 3.56 -2.18
CA VAL A 166 0.41 5.01 -2.29
C VAL A 166 0.37 5.40 -3.75
N TYR A 167 -0.58 6.25 -4.13
CA TYR A 167 -0.59 6.82 -5.46
C TYR A 167 0.49 7.89 -5.57
N VAL A 168 1.47 7.65 -6.41
CA VAL A 168 2.50 8.62 -6.78
C VAL A 168 2.17 9.13 -8.17
N PRO A 169 1.75 10.41 -8.34
CA PRO A 169 1.48 10.97 -9.64
C PRO A 169 2.70 10.89 -10.55
N GLN A 170 2.50 10.54 -11.80
CA GLN A 170 3.55 10.64 -12.80
C GLN A 170 4.02 12.09 -12.93
N GLY A 171 5.31 12.29 -12.95
CA GLY A 171 5.89 13.62 -13.07
C GLY A 171 7.40 13.58 -13.14
N SER A 172 8.01 14.70 -13.46
CA SER A 172 9.45 14.83 -13.46
C SER A 172 10.02 14.78 -12.04
N PHE A 173 11.16 14.15 -11.89
CA PHE A 173 11.90 14.10 -10.63
C PHE A 173 13.40 14.17 -10.87
N ASN A 174 14.16 14.49 -9.82
CA ASN A 174 15.60 14.58 -9.91
C ASN A 174 16.27 13.35 -9.30
N LEU A 175 17.23 12.76 -10.03
CA LEU A 175 18.15 11.75 -9.52
C LEU A 175 19.46 12.39 -9.11
N GLY A 176 20.03 11.89 -8.02
CA GLY A 176 21.31 12.34 -7.50
C GLY A 176 21.20 13.40 -6.42
N SER A 177 22.35 13.65 -5.79
CA SER A 177 22.53 14.70 -4.80
C SER A 177 23.07 15.99 -5.46
N THR A 178 23.18 17.04 -4.69
CA THR A 178 23.99 18.22 -5.04
C THR A 178 25.22 18.31 -4.14
N GLY A 179 25.57 17.19 -3.50
CA GLY A 179 26.68 17.08 -2.56
C GLY A 179 28.02 16.81 -3.22
N THR A 180 29.01 16.62 -2.37
CA THR A 180 30.39 16.32 -2.73
C THR A 180 30.78 14.89 -2.37
N GLU A 181 29.79 14.05 -2.08
CA GLU A 181 30.00 12.64 -1.72
C GLU A 181 30.57 11.84 -2.90
N ASP A 182 31.55 11.01 -2.60
CA ASP A 182 32.14 10.10 -3.57
C ASP A 182 31.10 9.09 -4.07
N ASN A 183 31.12 8.84 -5.38
CA ASN A 183 30.18 7.93 -6.06
C ASN A 183 28.69 8.35 -5.98
N GLY A 184 28.41 9.62 -5.71
CA GLY A 184 27.06 10.16 -5.79
C GLY A 184 26.54 10.22 -7.22
N LEU A 185 25.27 9.83 -7.45
CA LEU A 185 24.65 9.95 -8.77
C LEU A 185 24.63 11.40 -9.24
N THR A 186 24.99 11.62 -10.51
CA THR A 186 25.05 12.93 -11.16
C THR A 186 24.54 12.85 -12.60
N ASN A 187 24.30 13.99 -13.23
CA ASN A 187 24.02 14.08 -14.67
C ASN A 187 25.28 14.04 -15.56
N GLY A 188 26.35 13.43 -15.09
CA GLY A 188 27.64 13.39 -15.80
C GLY A 188 28.45 14.68 -15.71
N SER A 189 28.07 15.63 -14.86
CA SER A 189 28.78 16.90 -14.69
C SER A 189 28.90 17.31 -13.22
N TRP A 190 29.90 18.17 -12.95
CA TRP A 190 30.18 18.75 -11.64
C TRP A 190 30.24 20.26 -11.77
N THR A 191 29.56 20.96 -10.87
CA THR A 191 29.59 22.44 -10.83
C THR A 191 30.14 22.88 -9.48
N SER A 192 31.23 23.66 -9.51
CA SER A 192 31.91 24.15 -8.28
C SER A 192 32.28 23.05 -7.27
N GLY A 193 32.68 21.87 -7.76
CA GLY A 193 33.07 20.74 -6.91
C GLY A 193 31.90 19.95 -6.32
N ALA A 194 30.69 20.16 -6.82
CA ALA A 194 29.51 19.41 -6.42
C ALA A 194 28.84 18.73 -7.62
N SER A 195 28.20 17.58 -7.37
CA SER A 195 27.43 16.83 -8.37
C SER A 195 26.21 17.62 -8.83
N VAL A 196 25.85 17.48 -10.10
CA VAL A 196 24.64 18.09 -10.68
C VAL A 196 23.58 17.01 -10.87
N ARG A 197 22.39 17.23 -10.37
CA ARG A 197 21.26 16.27 -10.49
C ARG A 197 20.86 16.05 -11.93
N LEU A 198 20.53 14.81 -12.29
CA LEU A 198 19.84 14.49 -13.54
C LEU A 198 18.33 14.66 -13.35
N ASN A 199 17.73 15.52 -14.15
CA ASN A 199 16.27 15.66 -14.17
C ASN A 199 15.65 14.61 -15.11
N ILE A 200 14.82 13.73 -14.58
CA ILE A 200 14.07 12.72 -15.31
C ILE A 200 12.72 13.29 -15.69
N THR A 201 12.44 13.41 -16.98
CA THR A 201 11.22 14.02 -17.52
C THR A 201 10.37 13.06 -18.33
N SER A 202 10.85 11.82 -18.57
CA SER A 202 10.15 10.79 -19.35
C SER A 202 10.54 9.40 -18.86
N GLU A 203 9.82 8.39 -19.33
CA GLU A 203 10.09 6.96 -19.06
C GLU A 203 11.05 6.34 -20.09
N ASN A 204 11.71 7.15 -20.90
CA ASN A 204 12.71 6.67 -21.84
C ASN A 204 13.92 6.09 -21.11
N ALA A 205 14.61 5.16 -21.78
CA ALA A 205 15.84 4.61 -21.26
C ALA A 205 16.88 5.71 -20.99
N LEU A 206 17.56 5.62 -19.84
CA LEU A 206 18.64 6.53 -19.48
C LEU A 206 19.96 6.02 -20.05
N ASN A 207 20.76 6.91 -20.64
CA ASN A 207 22.14 6.60 -20.98
C ASN A 207 22.98 6.70 -19.69
N ILE A 208 23.87 5.73 -19.51
CA ILE A 208 24.82 5.71 -18.39
C ILE A 208 26.19 6.00 -18.96
N GLU A 209 26.60 7.25 -18.93
CA GLU A 209 27.84 7.74 -19.51
C GLU A 209 28.38 8.94 -18.70
N ASN A 210 29.70 9.07 -18.63
CA ASN A 210 30.37 10.23 -18.02
C ASN A 210 30.35 11.45 -18.96
N THR A 211 29.16 11.86 -19.38
CA THR A 211 28.95 13.05 -20.23
C THR A 211 27.71 13.81 -19.72
N ALA A 212 27.77 15.15 -19.80
CA ALA A 212 26.69 15.99 -19.33
C ALA A 212 25.33 15.61 -19.96
N GLY A 213 24.30 15.50 -19.15
CA GLY A 213 22.97 15.10 -19.56
C GLY A 213 22.66 13.59 -19.43
N ASN A 214 23.65 12.75 -19.11
CA ASN A 214 23.49 11.33 -18.87
C ASN A 214 23.64 10.98 -17.37
N LEU A 215 23.14 9.82 -16.97
CA LEU A 215 23.31 9.35 -15.59
C LEU A 215 24.74 8.83 -15.40
N TRP A 216 25.42 9.29 -14.36
CA TRP A 216 26.74 8.82 -13.96
C TRP A 216 26.88 8.77 -12.43
N ALA A 217 27.81 7.92 -11.91
CA ALA A 217 28.18 7.83 -10.49
C ALA A 217 29.68 7.94 -10.31
#